data_64e2aead3475b5730f1cd1fbe02d0f65
#
_entry.id   64e2aead3475b5730f1cd1fbe02d0f65
#
_cell.length_a   1.000
_cell.length_b   1.000
_cell.length_c   1.000
_cell.angle_alpha   90.00
_cell.angle_beta   90.00
_cell.angle_gamma   90.00
#
_symmetry.space_group_name_H-M   'P 1'
#
loop_
_entity.id
_entity.type
_entity.pdbx_description
1 polymer ?
#
loop_
_entity_poly.entity_id
_entity_poly.type
_entity_poly.pdbx_seq_one_letter_code
_entity_poly.pdbx_strand_id
1 'polypeptide(L)'
;KLDENGIEMCAITDHDTLDGIKKVDKNSSLITSSGIKIINGIELSAKVPTGRMHILGYDFDLNNESLNKKMVELKDNSINAVLSIMEQIKKDYGIRFSYEDIKKLVNAKHNLGRPDIARLCVKYGYASTVQEAFDKYLIDAHKKIQNRSKGLPYEECISLIKESNGIPVLAHPKTLELSDKEFLILIKDMIFHGLKGIEVFHSTHTKEEMELEVPDTSIYGL
;
A
#
# COMPACT_ATOMS: atom_id res chain seq x y z
N LYS A 1 -1.83 -9.13 22.27
CA LYS A 1 -3.12 -8.78 21.58
C LYS A 1 -3.52 -9.81 20.52
N LEU A 2 -2.63 -10.26 19.61
CA LEU A 2 -2.98 -11.29 18.62
C LEU A 2 -3.32 -12.63 19.31
N ASP A 3 -2.49 -13.04 20.24
CA ASP A 3 -2.62 -14.26 21.03
C ASP A 3 -3.93 -14.31 21.84
N GLU A 4 -4.29 -13.19 22.48
CA GLU A 4 -5.54 -13.01 23.25
C GLU A 4 -6.82 -13.19 22.39
N ASN A 5 -6.70 -13.05 21.07
CA ASN A 5 -7.81 -13.20 20.11
C ASN A 5 -7.77 -14.53 19.34
N GLY A 6 -6.91 -15.47 19.72
CA GLY A 6 -6.83 -16.79 19.08
C GLY A 6 -6.28 -16.75 17.64
N ILE A 7 -5.49 -15.74 17.30
CA ILE A 7 -4.86 -15.63 15.98
C ILE A 7 -3.68 -16.60 15.90
N GLU A 8 -3.74 -17.55 14.99
CA GLU A 8 -2.71 -18.56 14.76
C GLU A 8 -1.69 -18.14 13.69
N MET A 9 -2.09 -17.25 12.77
CA MET A 9 -1.28 -16.80 11.64
C MET A 9 -1.54 -15.32 11.33
N CYS A 10 -0.50 -14.58 10.98
CA CYS A 10 -0.62 -13.21 10.48
C CYS A 10 0.40 -12.90 9.39
N ALA A 11 0.16 -11.83 8.62
CA ALA A 11 1.10 -11.30 7.65
C ALA A 11 1.42 -9.84 7.98
N ILE A 12 2.63 -9.38 7.63
CA ILE A 12 3.00 -7.97 7.65
C ILE A 12 2.93 -7.47 6.21
N THR A 13 1.96 -6.60 5.93
CA THR A 13 1.61 -6.13 4.58
C THR A 13 1.84 -4.62 4.45
N ASP A 14 3.09 -4.17 4.68
CA ASP A 14 3.45 -2.77 4.51
C ASP A 14 3.27 -2.32 3.05
N HIS A 15 2.83 -1.07 2.84
CA HIS A 15 2.64 -0.50 1.52
C HIS A 15 3.96 -0.32 0.76
N ASP A 16 4.06 -0.95 -0.42
CA ASP A 16 5.14 -0.82 -1.40
C ASP A 16 6.55 -1.01 -0.82
N THR A 17 6.69 -1.75 0.29
CA THR A 17 7.98 -2.02 0.94
C THR A 17 8.00 -3.38 1.63
N LEU A 18 9.21 -3.98 1.70
CA LEU A 18 9.48 -5.22 2.42
C LEU A 18 10.19 -4.96 3.76
N ASP A 19 10.36 -3.69 4.18
CA ASP A 19 11.19 -3.35 5.33
C ASP A 19 10.63 -3.88 6.66
N GLY A 20 9.31 -3.98 6.81
CA GLY A 20 8.67 -4.53 8.00
C GLY A 20 8.93 -6.03 8.14
N ILE A 21 8.61 -6.81 7.11
CA ILE A 21 8.78 -8.27 7.15
C ILE A 21 10.26 -8.66 7.22
N LYS A 22 11.16 -7.95 6.53
CA LYS A 22 12.61 -8.17 6.61
C LYS A 22 13.21 -7.92 7.99
N LYS A 23 12.59 -7.09 8.83
CA LYS A 23 13.02 -6.92 10.22
C LYS A 23 12.66 -8.12 11.08
N VAL A 24 11.51 -8.73 10.83
CA VAL A 24 11.07 -9.96 11.53
C VAL A 24 11.97 -11.12 11.13
N ASP A 25 12.23 -11.31 9.85
CA ASP A 25 13.08 -12.37 9.32
C ASP A 25 14.51 -12.30 9.90
N LYS A 26 15.13 -11.10 9.96
CA LYS A 26 16.45 -10.90 10.58
C LYS A 26 16.51 -11.25 12.05
N ASN A 27 15.40 -11.18 12.76
CA ASN A 27 15.30 -11.52 14.19
C ASN A 27 14.98 -13.01 14.42
N SER A 28 15.00 -13.82 13.36
CA SER A 28 15.00 -15.29 13.37
C SER A 28 13.73 -15.96 13.90
N SER A 29 12.57 -15.34 13.80
CA SER A 29 11.36 -16.01 14.24
C SER A 29 10.15 -15.61 13.39
N LEU A 30 9.89 -16.38 12.34
CA LEU A 30 8.57 -16.40 11.67
C LEU A 30 7.50 -17.05 12.57
N ILE A 31 7.86 -17.40 13.81
CA ILE A 31 6.95 -17.84 14.86
C ILE A 31 7.22 -16.98 16.10
N THR A 32 6.19 -16.30 16.59
CA THR A 32 6.28 -15.51 17.83
C THR A 32 6.47 -16.41 19.04
N SER A 33 6.87 -15.83 20.18
CA SER A 33 6.98 -16.56 21.46
C SER A 33 5.65 -17.19 21.90
N SER A 34 4.52 -16.70 21.42
CA SER A 34 3.17 -17.25 21.64
C SER A 34 2.74 -18.27 20.58
N GLY A 35 3.61 -18.65 19.63
CA GLY A 35 3.33 -19.66 18.62
C GLY A 35 2.63 -19.15 17.35
N ILE A 36 2.37 -17.85 17.22
CA ILE A 36 1.73 -17.27 16.02
C ILE A 36 2.71 -17.33 14.85
N LYS A 37 2.28 -17.95 13.75
CA LYS A 37 3.05 -18.00 12.50
C LYS A 37 2.96 -16.65 11.77
N ILE A 38 4.11 -16.07 11.41
CA ILE A 38 4.19 -14.86 10.57
C ILE A 38 4.55 -15.31 9.15
N ILE A 39 3.76 -14.91 8.16
CA ILE A 39 4.04 -15.15 6.75
C ILE A 39 4.50 -13.86 6.07
N ASN A 40 5.26 -13.99 5.00
CA ASN A 40 5.66 -12.86 4.18
C ASN A 40 4.43 -12.19 3.59
N GLY A 41 4.34 -10.87 3.75
CA GLY A 41 3.25 -10.07 3.21
C GLY A 41 3.76 -8.75 2.61
N ILE A 42 3.01 -8.22 1.67
CA ILE A 42 3.20 -6.90 1.07
C ILE A 42 1.85 -6.39 0.56
N GLU A 43 1.65 -5.07 0.55
CA GLU A 43 0.52 -4.43 -0.11
C GLU A 43 1.04 -3.50 -1.21
N LEU A 44 0.87 -3.89 -2.48
CA LEU A 44 1.32 -3.12 -3.64
C LEU A 44 0.24 -2.14 -4.09
N SER A 45 0.62 -0.86 -4.23
CA SER A 45 -0.24 0.16 -4.81
C SER A 45 -0.39 -0.07 -6.32
N ALA A 46 -1.64 -0.21 -6.80
CA ALA A 46 -1.94 -0.42 -8.20
C ALA A 46 -2.68 0.77 -8.83
N LYS A 47 -2.48 0.97 -10.14
CA LYS A 47 -3.18 1.98 -10.93
C LYS A 47 -4.62 1.55 -11.18
N VAL A 48 -5.52 2.49 -11.03
CA VAL A 48 -6.94 2.32 -11.33
C VAL A 48 -7.53 3.64 -11.86
N PRO A 49 -8.55 3.62 -12.73
CA PRO A 49 -9.18 4.83 -13.24
C PRO A 49 -9.87 5.66 -12.16
N THR A 50 -10.52 5.01 -11.19
CA THR A 50 -11.28 5.61 -10.10
C THR A 50 -10.93 4.94 -8.78
N GLY A 51 -11.13 5.62 -7.65
CA GLY A 51 -10.90 5.06 -6.33
C GLY A 51 -9.44 4.73 -6.03
N ARG A 52 -9.23 3.64 -5.30
CA ARG A 52 -7.91 3.11 -4.91
C ARG A 52 -7.87 1.60 -5.10
N MET A 53 -6.77 1.09 -5.60
CA MET A 53 -6.54 -0.34 -5.78
C MET A 53 -5.22 -0.73 -5.13
N HIS A 54 -5.27 -1.79 -4.34
CA HIS A 54 -4.07 -2.42 -3.81
C HIS A 54 -4.12 -3.94 -4.06
N ILE A 55 -2.94 -4.53 -4.29
CA ILE A 55 -2.78 -5.97 -4.43
C ILE A 55 -1.93 -6.47 -3.27
N LEU A 56 -2.51 -7.30 -2.43
CA LEU A 56 -1.80 -8.01 -1.38
C LEU A 56 -1.01 -9.17 -1.98
N GLY A 57 0.22 -9.33 -1.54
CA GLY A 57 1.02 -10.52 -1.81
C GLY A 57 1.26 -11.27 -0.53
N TYR A 58 1.05 -12.59 -0.54
CA TYR A 58 1.30 -13.44 0.62
C TYR A 58 2.25 -14.59 0.25
N ASP A 59 3.01 -15.04 1.25
CA ASP A 59 3.85 -16.25 1.21
C ASP A 59 4.84 -16.32 0.03
N PHE A 60 5.39 -15.17 -0.37
CA PHE A 60 6.35 -15.03 -1.45
C PHE A 60 7.80 -15.17 -0.96
N ASP A 61 8.72 -15.44 -1.90
CA ASP A 61 10.16 -15.43 -1.63
C ASP A 61 10.69 -14.01 -1.42
N LEU A 62 11.10 -13.71 -0.19
CA LEU A 62 11.69 -12.42 0.22
C LEU A 62 12.99 -12.09 -0.54
N ASN A 63 13.68 -13.10 -1.08
CA ASN A 63 14.95 -12.94 -1.77
C ASN A 63 14.78 -12.80 -3.30
N ASN A 64 13.54 -12.83 -3.82
CA ASN A 64 13.30 -12.65 -5.25
C ASN A 64 13.89 -11.31 -5.74
N GLU A 65 14.82 -11.38 -6.70
CA GLU A 65 15.56 -10.22 -7.18
C GLU A 65 14.67 -9.18 -7.87
N SER A 66 13.72 -9.64 -8.71
CA SER A 66 12.79 -8.75 -9.44
C SER A 66 11.92 -7.96 -8.48
N LEU A 67 11.35 -8.62 -7.46
CA LEU A 67 10.55 -7.96 -6.42
C LEU A 67 11.39 -6.95 -5.65
N ASN A 68 12.58 -7.33 -5.19
CA ASN A 68 13.46 -6.43 -4.44
C ASN A 68 13.89 -5.20 -5.26
N LYS A 69 14.24 -5.40 -6.53
CA LYS A 69 14.57 -4.30 -7.45
C LYS A 69 13.40 -3.34 -7.62
N LYS A 70 12.19 -3.87 -7.78
CA LYS A 70 10.98 -3.07 -7.91
C LYS A 70 10.69 -2.26 -6.63
N MET A 71 10.94 -2.82 -5.45
CA MET A 71 10.78 -2.08 -4.19
C MET A 71 11.73 -0.88 -4.09
N VAL A 72 12.96 -1.02 -4.57
CA VAL A 72 13.91 0.11 -4.65
C VAL A 72 13.38 1.20 -5.60
N GLU A 73 12.91 0.82 -6.80
CA GLU A 73 12.32 1.74 -7.77
C GLU A 73 11.11 2.50 -7.19
N LEU A 74 10.19 1.78 -6.52
CA LEU A 74 9.01 2.39 -5.90
C LEU A 74 9.40 3.37 -4.78
N LYS A 75 10.43 3.04 -4.01
CA LYS A 75 10.96 3.94 -2.98
C LYS A 75 11.52 5.23 -3.58
N ASP A 76 12.34 5.14 -4.62
CA ASP A 76 12.89 6.30 -5.31
C ASP A 76 11.79 7.17 -5.92
N ASN A 77 10.76 6.54 -6.51
CA ASN A 77 9.58 7.24 -7.03
C ASN A 77 8.81 7.96 -5.92
N SER A 78 8.66 7.35 -4.73
CA SER A 78 8.00 7.98 -3.58
C SER A 78 8.76 9.20 -3.07
N ILE A 79 10.09 9.12 -3.01
CA ILE A 79 10.97 10.24 -2.65
C ILE A 79 10.79 11.39 -3.64
N ASN A 80 10.88 11.10 -4.94
CA ASN A 80 10.74 12.11 -5.99
C ASN A 80 9.36 12.78 -5.95
N ALA A 81 8.29 12.02 -5.72
CA ALA A 81 6.94 12.55 -5.58
C ALA A 81 6.81 13.49 -4.38
N VAL A 82 7.36 13.11 -3.23
CA VAL A 82 7.33 13.94 -2.01
C VAL A 82 8.13 15.23 -2.22
N LEU A 83 9.33 15.16 -2.79
CA LEU A 83 10.13 16.35 -3.10
C LEU A 83 9.41 17.29 -4.08
N SER A 84 8.72 16.74 -5.09
CA SER A 84 7.91 17.53 -6.04
C SER A 84 6.75 18.25 -5.35
N ILE A 85 6.05 17.58 -4.39
CA ILE A 85 5.00 18.22 -3.58
C ILE A 85 5.59 19.34 -2.71
N MET A 86 6.74 19.08 -2.07
CA MET A 86 7.41 20.10 -1.23
C MET A 86 7.80 21.34 -2.04
N GLU A 87 8.32 21.18 -3.25
CA GLU A 87 8.62 22.31 -4.12
C GLU A 87 7.34 23.05 -4.57
N GLN A 88 6.24 22.31 -4.82
CA GLN A 88 4.96 22.91 -5.18
C GLN A 88 4.37 23.74 -4.03
N ILE A 89 4.35 23.21 -2.79
CA ILE A 89 3.85 23.99 -1.64
C ILE A 89 4.76 25.19 -1.28
N LYS A 90 6.05 25.06 -1.52
CA LYS A 90 6.97 26.19 -1.40
C LYS A 90 6.65 27.29 -2.41
N LYS A 91 6.35 26.93 -3.66
CA LYS A 91 5.95 27.86 -4.72
C LYS A 91 4.61 28.53 -4.43
N ASP A 92 3.61 27.76 -4.03
CA ASP A 92 2.23 28.24 -3.88
C ASP A 92 2.00 28.99 -2.55
N TYR A 93 2.68 28.58 -1.47
CA TYR A 93 2.40 29.05 -0.11
C TYR A 93 3.64 29.57 0.64
N GLY A 94 4.82 29.55 0.04
CA GLY A 94 6.07 29.95 0.71
C GLY A 94 6.54 29.00 1.80
N ILE A 95 5.95 27.80 1.94
CA ILE A 95 6.27 26.81 2.96
C ILE A 95 7.66 26.22 2.70
N ARG A 96 8.53 26.25 3.70
CA ARG A 96 9.90 25.75 3.61
C ARG A 96 10.24 24.89 4.81
N PHE A 97 11.05 23.86 4.58
CA PHE A 97 11.59 22.98 5.61
C PHE A 97 13.12 23.07 5.64
N SER A 98 13.73 22.76 6.76
CA SER A 98 15.19 22.74 6.85
C SER A 98 15.78 21.61 6.01
N TYR A 99 17.00 21.82 5.52
CA TYR A 99 17.76 20.78 4.82
C TYR A 99 17.90 19.50 5.65
N GLU A 100 18.15 19.63 6.95
CA GLU A 100 18.30 18.50 7.86
C GLU A 100 17.02 17.67 7.99
N ASP A 101 15.84 18.30 8.04
CA ASP A 101 14.57 17.58 8.11
C ASP A 101 14.24 16.89 6.78
N ILE A 102 14.50 17.55 5.65
CA ILE A 102 14.35 16.92 4.32
C ILE A 102 15.31 15.73 4.19
N LYS A 103 16.57 15.86 4.60
CA LYS A 103 17.56 14.79 4.57
C LYS A 103 17.14 13.60 5.45
N LYS A 104 16.63 13.86 6.67
CA LYS A 104 16.08 12.81 7.54
C LYS A 104 14.90 12.09 6.89
N LEU A 105 14.03 12.84 6.24
CA LEU A 105 12.87 12.29 5.55
C LEU A 105 13.28 11.37 4.39
N VAL A 106 14.15 11.85 3.49
CA VAL A 106 14.64 11.08 2.33
C VAL A 106 15.36 9.79 2.76
N ASN A 107 16.07 9.83 3.91
CA ASN A 107 16.74 8.66 4.48
C ASN A 107 15.81 7.77 5.34
N ALA A 108 14.51 8.05 5.39
CA ALA A 108 13.56 7.20 6.12
C ALA A 108 13.52 5.78 5.53
N LYS A 109 13.25 4.81 6.41
CA LYS A 109 13.18 3.39 6.01
C LYS A 109 11.84 2.97 5.40
N HIS A 110 10.83 3.81 5.52
CA HIS A 110 9.50 3.57 4.92
C HIS A 110 9.35 4.32 3.60
N ASN A 111 8.38 3.94 2.79
CA ASN A 111 7.99 4.71 1.61
C ASN A 111 7.36 6.03 2.02
N LEU A 112 7.79 7.10 1.35
CA LEU A 112 7.35 8.45 1.66
C LEU A 112 6.00 8.76 1.02
N GLY A 113 5.23 9.59 1.72
CA GLY A 113 3.94 10.04 1.23
C GLY A 113 3.55 11.43 1.76
N ARG A 114 2.39 11.88 1.34
CA ARG A 114 1.81 13.15 1.82
C ARG A 114 1.70 13.24 3.35
N PRO A 115 1.41 12.17 4.10
CA PRO A 115 1.39 12.23 5.57
C PRO A 115 2.72 12.68 6.19
N ASP A 116 3.86 12.37 5.54
CA ASP A 116 5.17 12.77 6.03
C ASP A 116 5.36 14.29 5.91
N ILE A 117 4.92 14.86 4.77
CA ILE A 117 4.92 16.31 4.56
C ILE A 117 3.95 17.00 5.53
N ALA A 118 2.76 16.41 5.72
CA ALA A 118 1.77 16.95 6.67
C ALA A 118 2.33 17.02 8.10
N ARG A 119 3.03 15.97 8.55
CA ARG A 119 3.72 15.98 9.85
C ARG A 119 4.79 17.08 9.94
N LEU A 120 5.51 17.34 8.86
CA LEU A 120 6.45 18.47 8.81
C LEU A 120 5.71 19.82 8.86
N CYS A 121 4.59 19.98 8.15
CA CYS A 121 3.78 21.20 8.24
C CYS A 121 3.33 21.47 9.69
N VAL A 122 2.90 20.45 10.42
CA VAL A 122 2.54 20.59 11.84
C VAL A 122 3.77 20.95 12.70
N LYS A 123 4.89 20.24 12.50
CA LYS A 123 6.15 20.51 13.23
C LYS A 123 6.62 21.95 13.07
N TYR A 124 6.44 22.54 11.89
CA TYR A 124 6.86 23.92 11.58
C TYR A 124 5.78 24.97 11.87
N GLY A 125 4.61 24.58 12.41
CA GLY A 125 3.53 25.49 12.75
C GLY A 125 2.75 26.05 11.54
N TYR A 126 2.92 25.46 10.34
CA TYR A 126 2.13 25.83 9.17
C TYR A 126 0.69 25.30 9.25
N ALA A 127 0.46 24.26 10.03
CA ALA A 127 -0.84 23.68 10.33
C ALA A 127 -0.88 23.17 11.77
N SER A 128 -2.08 23.17 12.37
CA SER A 128 -2.30 22.68 13.74
C SER A 128 -2.49 21.16 13.79
N THR A 129 -2.97 20.56 12.69
CA THR A 129 -3.21 19.13 12.56
C THR A 129 -2.75 18.62 11.20
N VAL A 130 -2.54 17.29 11.11
CA VAL A 130 -2.24 16.62 9.85
C VAL A 130 -3.37 16.84 8.84
N GLN A 131 -4.64 16.73 9.28
CA GLN A 131 -5.80 16.95 8.41
C GLN A 131 -5.82 18.38 7.85
N GLU A 132 -5.58 19.38 8.67
CA GLU A 132 -5.49 20.77 8.23
C GLU A 132 -4.39 20.97 7.17
N ALA A 133 -3.22 20.32 7.33
CA ALA A 133 -2.17 20.38 6.34
C ALA A 133 -2.59 19.78 4.99
N PHE A 134 -3.35 18.66 5.02
CA PHE A 134 -3.92 18.07 3.82
C PHE A 134 -4.87 19.02 3.11
N ASP A 135 -5.85 19.57 3.85
CA ASP A 135 -6.93 20.39 3.29
C ASP A 135 -6.40 21.71 2.72
N LYS A 136 -5.46 22.35 3.44
CA LYS A 136 -4.93 23.65 3.03
C LYS A 136 -3.87 23.60 1.93
N TYR A 137 -3.02 22.58 1.91
CA TYR A 137 -1.80 22.60 1.10
C TYR A 137 -1.61 21.38 0.21
N LEU A 138 -1.84 20.16 0.73
CA LEU A 138 -1.32 18.97 0.07
C LEU A 138 -2.24 18.39 -1.00
N ILE A 139 -3.57 18.57 -0.88
CA ILE A 139 -4.52 18.09 -1.87
C ILE A 139 -4.30 18.82 -3.20
N ASP A 140 -4.24 20.15 -3.17
CA ASP A 140 -4.10 20.96 -4.37
C ASP A 140 -2.68 20.88 -4.96
N ALA A 141 -1.64 20.88 -4.11
CA ALA A 141 -0.28 20.68 -4.56
C ALA A 141 -0.12 19.34 -5.29
N HIS A 142 -0.68 18.26 -4.74
CA HIS A 142 -0.63 16.94 -5.36
C HIS A 142 -1.34 16.89 -6.73
N LYS A 143 -2.45 17.62 -6.90
CA LYS A 143 -3.15 17.69 -8.19
C LYS A 143 -2.31 18.39 -9.28
N LYS A 144 -1.47 19.36 -8.88
CA LYS A 144 -0.66 20.17 -9.82
C LYS A 144 0.63 19.49 -10.28
N ILE A 145 1.15 18.52 -9.53
CA ILE A 145 2.42 17.87 -9.90
C ILE A 145 2.21 16.81 -10.99
N GLN A 146 3.18 16.71 -11.90
CA GLN A 146 3.17 15.70 -12.96
C GLN A 146 3.69 14.33 -12.48
N ASN A 147 4.71 14.33 -11.63
CA ASN A 147 5.32 13.14 -11.04
C ASN A 147 4.56 12.68 -9.79
N ARG A 148 3.31 12.26 -9.97
CA ARG A 148 2.59 11.59 -8.90
C ARG A 148 3.13 10.18 -8.75
N SER A 149 3.37 9.75 -7.52
CA SER A 149 3.54 8.31 -7.26
C SER A 149 2.22 7.63 -7.65
N LYS A 150 2.18 7.12 -8.86
CA LYS A 150 1.08 6.27 -9.33
C LYS A 150 1.55 4.86 -9.09
N GLY A 151 0.71 4.03 -8.50
CA GLY A 151 0.97 2.61 -8.35
C GLY A 151 1.39 1.94 -9.67
N LEU A 152 1.74 0.68 -9.61
CA LEU A 152 2.04 -0.14 -10.79
C LEU A 152 0.75 -0.49 -11.55
N PRO A 153 0.79 -0.87 -12.83
CA PRO A 153 -0.30 -1.63 -13.44
C PRO A 153 -0.65 -2.83 -12.55
N TYR A 154 -1.93 -3.14 -12.34
CA TYR A 154 -2.30 -4.28 -11.47
C TYR A 154 -1.79 -5.62 -12.02
N GLU A 155 -1.68 -5.75 -13.33
CA GLU A 155 -1.10 -6.91 -14.02
C GLU A 155 0.37 -7.10 -13.60
N GLU A 156 1.13 -6.01 -13.49
CA GLU A 156 2.52 -6.02 -13.02
C GLU A 156 2.59 -6.39 -11.53
N CYS A 157 1.66 -5.86 -10.68
CA CYS A 157 1.60 -6.25 -9.27
C CYS A 157 1.36 -7.77 -9.12
N ILE A 158 0.38 -8.31 -9.84
CA ILE A 158 0.06 -9.74 -9.84
C ILE A 158 1.25 -10.57 -10.33
N SER A 159 1.90 -10.15 -11.44
CA SER A 159 3.07 -10.85 -12.00
C SER A 159 4.24 -10.89 -11.02
N LEU A 160 4.60 -9.76 -10.41
CA LEU A 160 5.68 -9.67 -9.42
C LEU A 160 5.47 -10.63 -8.24
N ILE A 161 4.25 -10.69 -7.71
CA ILE A 161 3.92 -11.59 -6.60
C ILE A 161 4.02 -13.04 -7.04
N LYS A 162 3.47 -13.41 -8.20
CA LYS A 162 3.53 -14.77 -8.76
C LYS A 162 4.97 -15.20 -9.08
N GLU A 163 5.75 -14.35 -9.73
CA GLU A 163 7.15 -14.62 -10.05
C GLU A 163 8.03 -14.77 -8.80
N SER A 164 7.55 -14.27 -7.67
CA SER A 164 8.14 -14.50 -6.34
C SER A 164 7.57 -15.72 -5.63
N ASN A 165 6.83 -16.60 -6.32
CA ASN A 165 6.10 -17.76 -5.77
C ASN A 165 5.02 -17.39 -4.73
N GLY A 166 4.52 -16.16 -4.75
CA GLY A 166 3.51 -15.67 -3.82
C GLY A 166 2.09 -15.79 -4.33
N ILE A 167 1.15 -15.47 -3.45
CA ILE A 167 -0.30 -15.52 -3.67
C ILE A 167 -0.82 -14.09 -3.79
N PRO A 168 -1.24 -13.61 -4.99
CA PRO A 168 -1.82 -12.28 -5.15
C PRO A 168 -3.32 -12.27 -4.78
N VAL A 169 -3.71 -11.27 -3.98
CA VAL A 169 -5.08 -11.08 -3.46
C VAL A 169 -5.48 -9.62 -3.66
N LEU A 170 -6.70 -9.35 -4.15
CA LEU A 170 -7.22 -7.98 -4.24
C LEU A 170 -7.60 -7.49 -2.84
N ALA A 171 -7.02 -6.36 -2.43
CA ALA A 171 -7.31 -5.72 -1.15
C ALA A 171 -8.59 -4.89 -1.22
N HIS A 172 -9.35 -4.83 -0.11
CA HIS A 172 -10.49 -3.93 0.15
C HIS A 172 -11.22 -3.42 -1.12
N PRO A 173 -11.87 -4.31 -1.90
CA PRO A 173 -12.39 -4.01 -3.25
C PRO A 173 -13.38 -2.85 -3.33
N LYS A 174 -14.07 -2.52 -2.23
CA LYS A 174 -15.01 -1.38 -2.18
C LYS A 174 -14.35 -0.02 -2.42
N THR A 175 -13.04 0.09 -2.20
CA THR A 175 -12.31 1.33 -2.48
C THR A 175 -12.10 1.63 -3.96
N LEU A 176 -12.48 0.71 -4.85
CA LEU A 176 -12.41 0.88 -6.31
C LEU A 176 -13.46 1.83 -6.87
N GLU A 177 -14.56 2.06 -6.12
CA GLU A 177 -15.66 2.94 -6.55
C GLU A 177 -16.22 2.57 -7.93
N LEU A 178 -16.35 1.25 -8.20
CA LEU A 178 -16.86 0.69 -9.45
C LEU A 178 -18.30 0.19 -9.25
N SER A 179 -19.09 0.20 -10.33
CA SER A 179 -20.34 -0.53 -10.38
C SER A 179 -20.10 -2.05 -10.39
N ASP A 180 -21.08 -2.85 -9.99
CA ASP A 180 -20.98 -4.33 -9.96
C ASP A 180 -20.57 -4.90 -11.33
N LYS A 181 -21.07 -4.32 -12.42
CA LYS A 181 -20.72 -4.75 -13.78
C LYS A 181 -19.25 -4.47 -14.11
N GLU A 182 -18.76 -3.29 -13.77
CA GLU A 182 -17.36 -2.92 -13.98
C GLU A 182 -16.43 -3.75 -13.10
N PHE A 183 -16.80 -3.96 -11.84
CA PHE A 183 -16.10 -4.81 -10.90
C PHE A 183 -15.97 -6.25 -11.42
N LEU A 184 -17.08 -6.82 -11.93
CA LEU A 184 -17.08 -8.19 -12.47
C LEU A 184 -16.16 -8.33 -13.71
N ILE A 185 -16.11 -7.31 -14.56
CA ILE A 185 -15.21 -7.28 -15.72
C ILE A 185 -13.75 -7.24 -15.24
N LEU A 186 -13.44 -6.35 -14.31
CA LEU A 186 -12.10 -6.20 -13.75
C LEU A 186 -11.62 -7.49 -13.06
N ILE A 187 -12.46 -8.09 -12.23
CA ILE A 187 -12.11 -9.34 -11.50
C ILE A 187 -11.80 -10.48 -12.48
N LYS A 188 -12.59 -10.64 -13.53
CA LYS A 188 -12.32 -11.66 -14.56
C LYS A 188 -10.97 -11.46 -15.23
N ASP A 189 -10.61 -10.21 -15.51
CA ASP A 189 -9.33 -9.88 -16.10
C ASP A 189 -8.18 -10.12 -15.10
N MET A 190 -8.35 -9.73 -13.84
CA MET A 190 -7.35 -9.98 -12.79
C MET A 190 -7.13 -11.49 -12.56
N ILE A 191 -8.20 -12.31 -12.59
CA ILE A 191 -8.11 -13.78 -12.51
C ILE A 191 -7.34 -14.33 -13.72
N PHE A 192 -7.59 -13.82 -14.92
CA PHE A 192 -6.83 -14.19 -16.12
C PHE A 192 -5.33 -13.91 -15.94
N HIS A 193 -4.96 -12.79 -15.30
CA HIS A 193 -3.56 -12.49 -14.95
C HIS A 193 -3.02 -13.31 -13.77
N GLY A 194 -3.90 -14.00 -13.04
CA GLY A 194 -3.53 -14.97 -12.00
C GLY A 194 -3.79 -14.50 -10.57
N LEU A 195 -4.72 -13.56 -10.36
CA LEU A 195 -5.25 -13.25 -9.03
C LEU A 195 -5.80 -14.54 -8.39
N LYS A 196 -5.58 -14.71 -7.08
CA LYS A 196 -5.92 -15.93 -6.34
C LYS A 196 -6.96 -15.72 -5.23
N GLY A 197 -7.26 -14.47 -4.89
CA GLY A 197 -8.23 -14.18 -3.83
C GLY A 197 -8.66 -12.73 -3.81
N ILE A 198 -9.66 -12.47 -2.95
CA ILE A 198 -10.21 -11.15 -2.66
C ILE A 198 -10.30 -11.02 -1.14
N GLU A 199 -9.94 -9.86 -0.59
CA GLU A 199 -10.12 -9.55 0.82
C GLU A 199 -11.60 -9.27 1.10
N VAL A 200 -12.23 -10.17 1.85
CA VAL A 200 -13.66 -10.08 2.22
C VAL A 200 -13.84 -9.28 3.51
N PHE A 201 -12.98 -9.53 4.51
CA PHE A 201 -13.07 -8.92 5.83
C PHE A 201 -12.10 -7.76 5.94
N HIS A 202 -12.60 -6.53 5.85
CA HIS A 202 -11.82 -5.32 6.05
C HIS A 202 -12.56 -4.36 6.99
N SER A 203 -11.83 -3.54 7.75
CA SER A 203 -12.40 -2.62 8.76
C SER A 203 -13.34 -1.55 8.18
N THR A 204 -13.31 -1.31 6.88
CA THR A 204 -14.20 -0.38 6.18
C THR A 204 -15.40 -1.06 5.54
N HIS A 205 -15.49 -2.40 5.54
CA HIS A 205 -16.62 -3.13 5.00
C HIS A 205 -17.75 -3.24 6.02
N THR A 206 -19.00 -3.09 5.57
CA THR A 206 -20.20 -3.40 6.37
C THR A 206 -20.43 -4.91 6.42
N LYS A 207 -21.31 -5.37 7.33
CA LYS A 207 -21.65 -6.79 7.40
C LYS A 207 -22.33 -7.28 6.12
N GLU A 208 -23.21 -6.47 5.54
CA GLU A 208 -23.91 -6.78 4.29
C GLU A 208 -22.92 -6.89 3.11
N GLU A 209 -21.91 -6.02 3.07
CA GLU A 209 -20.86 -6.07 2.05
C GLU A 209 -19.99 -7.31 2.19
N MET A 210 -19.63 -7.71 3.41
CA MET A 210 -18.87 -8.95 3.64
C MET A 210 -19.66 -10.20 3.21
N GLU A 211 -20.98 -10.22 3.39
CA GLU A 211 -21.85 -11.32 2.94
C GLU A 211 -21.98 -11.38 1.41
N LEU A 212 -21.99 -10.24 0.73
CA LEU A 212 -22.04 -10.15 -0.74
C LEU A 212 -20.71 -10.52 -1.41
N GLU A 213 -19.58 -10.31 -0.73
CA GLU A 213 -18.24 -10.62 -1.25
C GLU A 213 -17.82 -12.08 -1.00
N VAL A 214 -18.60 -12.87 -0.23
CA VAL A 214 -18.44 -14.33 -0.17
C VAL A 214 -19.18 -14.89 -1.39
N PRO A 215 -18.53 -15.10 -2.55
CA PRO A 215 -19.19 -15.69 -3.69
C PRO A 215 -19.55 -17.13 -3.31
N ASP A 216 -20.67 -17.60 -3.81
CA ASP A 216 -20.88 -19.03 -3.94
C ASP A 216 -19.65 -19.60 -4.68
N THR A 217 -18.78 -20.27 -3.92
CA THR A 217 -17.48 -20.78 -4.43
C THR A 217 -17.64 -21.71 -5.63
N SER A 218 -18.87 -22.17 -5.90
CA SER A 218 -19.26 -22.94 -7.08
C SER A 218 -19.13 -22.15 -8.40
N ILE A 219 -19.14 -20.79 -8.35
CA ILE A 219 -19.12 -19.94 -9.56
C ILE A 219 -17.70 -19.62 -10.03
N TYR A 220 -16.68 -19.67 -9.16
CA TYR A 220 -15.35 -19.20 -9.49
C TYR A 220 -14.28 -20.28 -9.61
N GLY A 221 -14.58 -21.56 -9.35
CA GLY A 221 -13.63 -22.65 -9.56
C GLY A 221 -12.29 -22.50 -8.82
N LEU A 222 -12.29 -21.86 -7.64
CA LEU A 222 -11.13 -21.67 -6.77
C LEU A 222 -10.96 -22.84 -5.82
#